data_b940e70af2e8991c70ef3e5d7f50e531
#
_entry.id   b940e70af2e8991c70ef3e5d7f50e531
#
_cell.length_a   1.000
_cell.length_b   1.000
_cell.length_c   1.000
_cell.angle_alpha   90.00
_cell.angle_beta   90.00
_cell.angle_gamma   90.00
#
_symmetry.space_group_name_H-M   'P 1'
#
loop_
_entity.id
_entity.type
_entity.pdbx_description
1 polymer ?
#
loop_
_entity_poly.entity_id
_entity_poly.type
_entity_poly.pdbx_seq_one_letter_code
_entity_poly.pdbx_strand_id
1 'polypeptide(L)'
;MSKAKKKLPSLAVVGATGAVGTVMLDILSTRKNVYGEIRLIASKRSAGRQLKCRNELLTVVELTPEAFDGIDIAMFDVPDEISEKWAPIAAKRGAVVVDNSGAFRMDPKVPLVVPEVNPKDAKKRPKGIISNPNCTTLSMIVAMGALRSEEHTSELQSRGLISYAVFCLK
;
A
#
# COMPACT_ATOMS: atom_id res chain seq x y z
N MET A 1 26.60 -19.21 18.54
CA MET A 1 25.75 -19.24 17.33
C MET A 1 25.20 -17.83 17.10
N SER A 2 25.77 -17.09 16.15
CA SER A 2 25.33 -15.73 15.81
C SER A 2 23.94 -15.83 15.16
N LYS A 3 22.91 -15.20 15.77
CA LYS A 3 21.59 -15.05 15.14
C LYS A 3 21.79 -14.17 13.91
N ALA A 4 21.68 -14.76 12.71
CA ALA A 4 21.67 -13.99 11.47
C ALA A 4 20.64 -12.86 11.60
N LYS A 5 21.05 -11.60 11.48
CA LYS A 5 20.14 -10.46 11.47
C LYS A 5 19.15 -10.67 10.33
N LYS A 6 17.86 -10.84 10.64
CA LYS A 6 16.81 -10.99 9.66
C LYS A 6 16.83 -9.75 8.74
N LYS A 7 17.07 -9.94 7.45
CA LYS A 7 17.07 -8.86 6.45
C LYS A 7 15.70 -8.19 6.48
N LEU A 8 15.68 -6.86 6.64
CA LEU A 8 14.45 -6.09 6.57
C LEU A 8 13.92 -6.08 5.12
N PRO A 9 12.58 -6.12 4.92
CA PRO A 9 12.01 -6.09 3.58
C PRO A 9 12.30 -4.79 2.86
N SER A 10 12.55 -4.88 1.56
CA SER A 10 12.70 -3.73 0.67
C SER A 10 11.35 -3.14 0.32
N LEU A 11 11.29 -1.80 0.19
CA LEU A 11 10.07 -1.04 -0.07
C LEU A 11 10.23 -0.19 -1.33
N ALA A 12 9.28 -0.26 -2.26
CA ALA A 12 9.12 0.73 -3.31
C ALA A 12 7.96 1.68 -2.97
N VAL A 13 8.18 2.98 -3.17
CA VAL A 13 7.14 4.00 -3.12
C VAL A 13 6.88 4.46 -4.55
N VAL A 14 5.75 4.04 -5.13
CA VAL A 14 5.34 4.38 -6.49
C VAL A 14 4.41 5.59 -6.44
N GLY A 15 4.76 6.65 -7.15
CA GLY A 15 4.13 7.96 -7.01
C GLY A 15 4.85 8.86 -5.99
N ALA A 16 6.12 8.58 -5.69
CA ALA A 16 6.92 9.21 -4.63
C ALA A 16 6.98 10.75 -4.71
N THR A 17 6.77 11.35 -5.88
CA THR A 17 6.78 12.81 -6.10
C THR A 17 5.40 13.46 -5.99
N GLY A 18 4.34 12.66 -5.75
CA GLY A 18 2.98 13.14 -5.53
C GLY A 18 2.78 13.66 -4.10
N ALA A 19 1.62 14.30 -3.85
CA ALA A 19 1.29 14.86 -2.53
C ALA A 19 1.31 13.78 -1.43
N VAL A 20 0.65 12.65 -1.65
CA VAL A 20 0.62 11.54 -0.69
C VAL A 20 1.99 10.85 -0.61
N GLY A 21 2.67 10.66 -1.76
CA GLY A 21 4.01 10.09 -1.79
C GLY A 21 4.99 10.83 -0.89
N THR A 22 5.00 12.17 -0.92
CA THR A 22 5.86 12.99 -0.06
C THR A 22 5.51 12.83 1.42
N VAL A 23 4.22 12.77 1.78
CA VAL A 23 3.78 12.49 3.15
C VAL A 23 4.22 11.08 3.60
N MET A 24 4.18 10.08 2.71
CA MET A 24 4.71 8.74 3.02
C MET A 24 6.19 8.79 3.35
N LEU A 25 7.00 9.57 2.64
CA LEU A 25 8.43 9.72 2.92
C LEU A 25 8.68 10.37 4.29
N ASP A 26 7.88 11.35 4.68
CA ASP A 26 7.95 11.98 6.01
C ASP A 26 7.58 10.96 7.11
N ILE A 27 6.54 10.18 6.91
CA ILE A 27 6.14 9.11 7.84
C ILE A 27 7.25 8.07 7.96
N LEU A 28 7.83 7.63 6.85
CA LEU A 28 8.94 6.66 6.84
C LEU A 28 10.20 7.21 7.52
N SER A 29 10.37 8.53 7.54
CA SER A 29 11.50 9.20 8.18
C SER A 29 11.35 9.32 9.70
N THR A 30 10.11 9.42 10.19
CA THR A 30 9.80 9.66 11.61
C THR A 30 9.48 8.38 12.38
N ARG A 31 8.98 7.35 11.71
CA ARG A 31 8.60 6.08 12.34
C ARG A 31 9.80 5.14 12.49
N LYS A 32 9.64 4.17 13.40
CA LYS A 32 10.61 3.09 13.58
C LYS A 32 10.91 2.42 12.24
N ASN A 33 12.20 2.25 11.96
CA ASN A 33 12.66 1.62 10.73
C ASN A 33 12.31 0.13 10.71
N VAL A 34 11.35 -0.24 9.84
CA VAL A 34 10.91 -1.63 9.59
C VAL A 34 11.23 -2.10 8.17
N TYR A 35 11.75 -1.22 7.33
CA TYR A 35 12.16 -1.52 5.96
C TYR A 35 13.68 -1.36 5.81
N GLY A 36 14.27 -2.17 4.94
CA GLY A 36 15.68 -2.05 4.53
C GLY A 36 15.84 -0.97 3.46
N GLU A 37 16.04 -1.39 2.23
CA GLU A 37 16.11 -0.49 1.07
C GLU A 37 14.76 0.19 0.83
N ILE A 38 14.79 1.49 0.51
CA ILE A 38 13.63 2.23 0.02
C ILE A 38 13.93 2.73 -1.38
N ARG A 39 13.12 2.36 -2.36
CA ARG A 39 13.23 2.78 -3.76
C ARG A 39 12.09 3.71 -4.11
N LEU A 40 12.43 4.90 -4.62
CA LEU A 40 11.44 5.91 -5.03
C LEU A 40 11.19 5.77 -6.53
N ILE A 41 9.92 5.54 -6.90
CA ILE A 41 9.53 5.32 -8.28
C ILE A 41 8.51 6.38 -8.69
N ALA A 42 8.70 6.99 -9.85
CA ALA A 42 7.75 7.95 -10.42
C ALA A 42 7.84 7.96 -11.96
N SER A 43 7.06 8.84 -12.59
CA SER A 43 7.08 9.00 -14.05
C SER A 43 8.46 9.44 -14.55
N LYS A 44 8.75 9.19 -15.83
CA LYS A 44 9.97 9.62 -16.53
C LYS A 44 10.29 11.09 -16.30
N ARG A 45 9.27 11.97 -16.26
CA ARG A 45 9.43 13.41 -16.01
C ARG A 45 10.05 13.72 -14.63
N SER A 46 9.84 12.84 -13.66
CA SER A 46 10.31 13.01 -12.28
C SER A 46 11.57 12.20 -11.98
N ALA A 47 11.99 11.33 -12.88
CA ALA A 47 13.21 10.54 -12.72
C ALA A 47 14.44 11.44 -12.59
N GLY A 48 15.38 11.04 -11.75
CA GLY A 48 16.59 11.81 -11.43
C GLY A 48 16.41 12.86 -10.32
N ARG A 49 15.17 13.19 -9.90
CA ARG A 49 14.95 14.07 -8.76
C ARG A 49 15.43 13.38 -7.47
N GLN A 50 15.94 14.17 -6.54
CA GLN A 50 16.33 13.69 -5.22
C GLN A 50 15.28 14.11 -4.19
N LEU A 51 14.85 13.15 -3.37
CA LEU A 51 13.92 13.38 -2.27
C LEU A 51 14.57 12.86 -0.97
N LYS A 52 14.35 13.61 0.10
CA LYS A 52 14.86 13.22 1.42
C LYS A 52 13.97 12.16 2.04
N CYS A 53 14.58 11.07 2.52
CA CYS A 53 13.93 10.05 3.32
C CYS A 53 14.92 9.52 4.35
N ARG A 54 14.56 9.44 5.63
CA ARG A 54 15.43 8.92 6.70
C ARG A 54 16.84 9.58 6.77
N ASN A 55 16.92 10.85 6.58
CA ASN A 55 18.19 11.61 6.52
C ASN A 55 19.09 11.28 5.31
N GLU A 56 18.62 10.53 4.35
CA GLU A 56 19.31 10.22 3.10
C GLU A 56 18.61 10.92 1.94
N LEU A 57 19.36 11.28 0.91
CA LEU A 57 18.83 11.74 -0.37
C LEU A 57 18.71 10.53 -1.30
N LEU A 58 17.49 10.16 -1.61
CA LEU A 58 17.18 9.05 -2.51
C LEU A 58 16.81 9.58 -3.90
N THR A 59 17.43 9.00 -4.92
CA THR A 59 17.13 9.36 -6.31
C THR A 59 15.87 8.64 -6.78
N VAL A 60 14.94 9.38 -7.36
CA VAL A 60 13.74 8.86 -7.98
C VAL A 60 14.11 8.15 -9.28
N VAL A 61 13.69 6.90 -9.43
CA VAL A 61 13.85 6.12 -10.66
C VAL A 61 12.59 6.16 -11.51
N GLU A 62 12.76 5.95 -12.82
CA GLU A 62 11.62 5.85 -13.75
C GLU A 62 10.79 4.59 -13.46
N LEU A 63 9.48 4.70 -13.64
CA LEU A 63 8.54 3.59 -13.52
C LEU A 63 8.71 2.66 -14.72
N THR A 64 9.51 1.62 -14.55
CA THR A 64 9.77 0.52 -15.49
C THR A 64 9.56 -0.82 -14.81
N PRO A 65 9.40 -1.92 -15.56
CA PRO A 65 9.30 -3.24 -14.94
C PRO A 65 10.50 -3.58 -14.04
N GLU A 66 11.71 -3.21 -14.46
CA GLU A 66 12.98 -3.48 -13.76
C GLU A 66 13.08 -2.72 -12.43
N ALA A 67 12.36 -1.59 -12.31
CA ALA A 67 12.31 -0.83 -11.07
C ALA A 67 11.73 -1.63 -9.89
N PHE A 68 11.04 -2.74 -10.14
CA PHE A 68 10.50 -3.63 -9.11
C PHE A 68 11.39 -4.82 -8.77
N ASP A 69 12.51 -5.00 -9.45
CA ASP A 69 13.41 -6.13 -9.19
C ASP A 69 13.99 -6.06 -7.78
N GLY A 70 13.83 -7.15 -7.03
CA GLY A 70 14.30 -7.25 -5.64
C GLY A 70 13.47 -6.47 -4.62
N ILE A 71 12.29 -5.98 -4.99
CA ILE A 71 11.37 -5.29 -4.08
C ILE A 71 10.42 -6.31 -3.45
N ASP A 72 10.36 -6.29 -2.11
CA ASP A 72 9.44 -7.15 -1.34
C ASP A 72 8.04 -6.55 -1.23
N ILE A 73 7.95 -5.21 -1.08
CA ILE A 73 6.68 -4.49 -0.91
C ILE A 73 6.68 -3.26 -1.82
N ALA A 74 5.59 -3.03 -2.56
CA ALA A 74 5.41 -1.84 -3.37
C ALA A 74 4.13 -1.11 -2.97
N MET A 75 4.28 0.11 -2.44
CA MET A 75 3.16 1.00 -2.12
C MET A 75 2.86 1.88 -3.34
N PHE A 76 1.64 1.77 -3.85
CA PHE A 76 1.16 2.52 -5.01
C PHE A 76 0.26 3.67 -4.57
N ASP A 77 0.65 4.88 -4.97
CA ASP A 77 -0.17 6.09 -4.86
C ASP A 77 -0.10 6.85 -6.19
N VAL A 78 -0.84 6.35 -7.14
CA VAL A 78 -0.89 6.80 -8.53
C VAL A 78 -2.33 6.76 -9.03
N PRO A 79 -2.67 7.44 -10.15
CA PRO A 79 -3.99 7.32 -10.79
C PRO A 79 -4.36 5.87 -11.11
N ASP A 80 -5.67 5.61 -11.16
CA ASP A 80 -6.23 4.27 -11.35
C ASP A 80 -5.65 3.57 -12.59
N GLU A 81 -5.57 4.27 -13.73
CA GLU A 81 -5.07 3.73 -14.99
C GLU A 81 -3.59 3.31 -14.91
N ILE A 82 -2.82 4.02 -14.10
CA ILE A 82 -1.42 3.69 -13.87
C ILE A 82 -1.33 2.46 -12.97
N SER A 83 -2.15 2.40 -11.92
CA SER A 83 -2.17 1.24 -11.02
C SER A 83 -2.65 -0.02 -11.73
N GLU A 84 -3.73 0.05 -12.53
CA GLU A 84 -4.22 -1.07 -13.33
C GLU A 84 -3.14 -1.70 -14.19
N LYS A 85 -2.30 -0.87 -14.80
CA LYS A 85 -1.20 -1.32 -15.65
C LYS A 85 -0.03 -1.87 -14.83
N TRP A 86 0.41 -1.18 -13.79
CA TRP A 86 1.70 -1.41 -13.17
C TRP A 86 1.66 -2.29 -11.91
N ALA A 87 0.56 -2.31 -11.16
CA ALA A 87 0.45 -3.15 -9.98
C ALA A 87 0.56 -4.65 -10.30
N PRO A 88 -0.08 -5.18 -11.38
CA PRO A 88 0.13 -6.56 -11.78
C PRO A 88 1.57 -6.87 -12.23
N ILE A 89 2.27 -5.90 -12.81
CA ILE A 89 3.68 -6.06 -13.22
C ILE A 89 4.56 -6.18 -11.98
N ALA A 90 4.38 -5.28 -10.99
CA ALA A 90 5.10 -5.33 -9.73
C ALA A 90 4.86 -6.66 -8.99
N ALA A 91 3.61 -7.12 -8.94
CA ALA A 91 3.26 -8.41 -8.33
C ALA A 91 3.93 -9.60 -9.03
N LYS A 92 3.97 -9.60 -10.37
CA LYS A 92 4.68 -10.64 -11.16
C LYS A 92 6.18 -10.63 -10.93
N ARG A 93 6.78 -9.49 -10.56
CA ARG A 93 8.19 -9.34 -10.19
C ARG A 93 8.47 -9.75 -8.74
N GLY A 94 7.46 -10.19 -8.00
CA GLY A 94 7.59 -10.73 -6.65
C GLY A 94 7.22 -9.77 -5.53
N ALA A 95 6.90 -8.52 -5.83
CA ALA A 95 6.48 -7.56 -4.82
C ALA A 95 5.04 -7.83 -4.33
N VAL A 96 4.80 -7.66 -3.05
CA VAL A 96 3.45 -7.50 -2.52
C VAL A 96 3.03 -6.06 -2.75
N VAL A 97 2.01 -5.84 -3.58
CA VAL A 97 1.50 -4.51 -3.86
C VAL A 97 0.47 -4.09 -2.82
N VAL A 98 0.63 -2.89 -2.27
CA VAL A 98 -0.38 -2.18 -1.47
C VAL A 98 -0.84 -0.99 -2.29
N ASP A 99 -2.05 -1.06 -2.81
CA ASP A 99 -2.58 -0.09 -3.76
C ASP A 99 -3.56 0.89 -3.10
N ASN A 100 -3.26 2.18 -3.17
CA ASN A 100 -4.09 3.25 -2.65
C ASN A 100 -5.04 3.85 -3.70
N SER A 101 -4.98 3.39 -4.96
CA SER A 101 -5.89 3.80 -6.02
C SER A 101 -7.28 3.16 -5.89
N GLY A 102 -8.21 3.56 -6.74
CA GLY A 102 -9.53 2.93 -6.88
C GLY A 102 -9.53 1.65 -7.72
N ALA A 103 -8.47 1.40 -8.46
CA ALA A 103 -8.39 0.42 -9.54
C ALA A 103 -8.86 -1.00 -9.16
N PHE A 104 -8.50 -1.45 -7.96
CA PHE A 104 -8.75 -2.84 -7.54
C PHE A 104 -9.76 -2.98 -6.41
N ARG A 105 -10.36 -1.88 -5.92
CA ARG A 105 -11.27 -1.91 -4.76
C ARG A 105 -12.48 -2.81 -4.96
N MET A 106 -12.94 -2.93 -6.20
CA MET A 106 -14.12 -3.74 -6.56
C MET A 106 -13.75 -5.12 -7.14
N ASP A 107 -12.46 -5.46 -7.25
CA ASP A 107 -12.04 -6.75 -7.76
C ASP A 107 -12.19 -7.84 -6.66
N PRO A 108 -13.04 -8.87 -6.87
CA PRO A 108 -13.29 -9.90 -5.86
C PRO A 108 -12.07 -10.78 -5.55
N LYS A 109 -11.01 -10.71 -6.37
CA LYS A 109 -9.75 -11.43 -6.20
C LYS A 109 -8.67 -10.57 -5.53
N VAL A 110 -8.99 -9.32 -5.19
CA VAL A 110 -8.08 -8.40 -4.48
C VAL A 110 -8.72 -8.04 -3.14
N PRO A 111 -8.09 -8.37 -2.00
CA PRO A 111 -8.65 -8.02 -0.71
C PRO A 111 -8.60 -6.51 -0.49
N LEU A 112 -9.72 -5.95 -0.05
CA LEU A 112 -9.83 -4.60 0.47
C LEU A 112 -9.55 -4.64 1.96
N VAL A 113 -8.43 -4.03 2.42
CA VAL A 113 -7.93 -4.23 3.78
C VAL A 113 -7.84 -2.92 4.56
N VAL A 114 -8.42 -2.94 5.75
CA VAL A 114 -8.19 -1.97 6.83
C VAL A 114 -7.47 -2.71 7.95
N PRO A 115 -6.18 -2.40 8.23
CA PRO A 115 -5.37 -3.19 9.18
C PRO A 115 -5.99 -3.33 10.57
N GLU A 116 -6.71 -2.31 11.04
CA GLU A 116 -7.39 -2.29 12.34
C GLU A 116 -8.67 -3.15 12.37
N VAL A 117 -9.24 -3.47 11.20
CA VAL A 117 -10.54 -4.14 11.08
C VAL A 117 -10.39 -5.58 10.59
N ASN A 118 -9.69 -5.77 9.46
CA ASN A 118 -9.60 -7.07 8.80
C ASN A 118 -8.18 -7.44 8.35
N PRO A 119 -7.15 -7.37 9.22
CA PRO A 119 -5.75 -7.62 8.86
C PRO A 119 -5.51 -9.02 8.29
N LYS A 120 -6.34 -10.00 8.66
CA LYS A 120 -6.22 -11.39 8.21
C LYS A 120 -6.46 -11.53 6.71
N ASP A 121 -7.26 -10.65 6.10
CA ASP A 121 -7.59 -10.71 4.68
C ASP A 121 -6.37 -10.37 3.80
N ALA A 122 -5.41 -9.61 4.30
CA ALA A 122 -4.16 -9.35 3.61
C ALA A 122 -3.37 -10.62 3.24
N LYS A 123 -3.62 -11.75 3.92
CA LYS A 123 -3.00 -13.03 3.59
C LYS A 123 -3.60 -13.69 2.35
N LYS A 124 -4.87 -13.38 2.03
CA LYS A 124 -5.61 -13.93 0.90
C LYS A 124 -5.52 -12.99 -0.30
N ARG A 125 -4.36 -12.90 -0.93
CA ARG A 125 -4.08 -12.02 -2.08
C ARG A 125 -3.64 -12.79 -3.32
N PRO A 126 -4.52 -13.50 -4.01
CA PRO A 126 -4.15 -14.37 -5.15
C PRO A 126 -3.49 -13.62 -6.30
N LYS A 127 -3.73 -12.32 -6.44
CA LYS A 127 -3.08 -11.46 -7.43
C LYS A 127 -1.80 -10.77 -6.92
N GLY A 128 -1.37 -11.03 -5.67
CA GLY A 128 -0.24 -10.32 -5.06
C GLY A 128 -0.53 -8.86 -4.70
N ILE A 129 -1.78 -8.42 -4.85
CA ILE A 129 -2.23 -7.04 -4.64
C ILE A 129 -3.17 -7.00 -3.43
N ILE A 130 -3.03 -5.97 -2.62
CA ILE A 130 -3.90 -5.59 -1.51
C ILE A 130 -4.40 -4.18 -1.83
N SER A 131 -5.71 -3.97 -1.81
CA SER A 131 -6.31 -2.65 -2.05
C SER A 131 -6.58 -1.95 -0.73
N ASN A 132 -6.30 -0.64 -0.69
CA ASN A 132 -6.59 0.24 0.43
C ASN A 132 -7.91 0.99 0.15
N PRO A 133 -8.82 1.16 1.13
CA PRO A 133 -10.02 1.96 0.96
C PRO A 133 -9.72 3.42 0.65
N ASN A 134 -10.74 4.15 0.22
CA ASN A 134 -10.66 5.61 0.12
C ASN A 134 -10.30 6.23 1.47
N CYS A 135 -9.52 7.31 1.48
CA CYS A 135 -9.00 7.97 2.68
C CYS A 135 -10.10 8.37 3.67
N THR A 136 -11.21 8.92 3.18
CA THR A 136 -12.36 9.29 4.03
C THR A 136 -13.01 8.05 4.65
N THR A 137 -13.22 7.00 3.85
CA THR A 137 -13.76 5.73 4.30
C THR A 137 -12.86 5.09 5.35
N LEU A 138 -11.54 5.11 5.14
CA LEU A 138 -10.56 4.55 6.08
C LEU A 138 -10.65 5.23 7.45
N SER A 139 -10.65 6.56 7.48
CA SER A 139 -10.75 7.33 8.72
C SER A 139 -12.06 7.06 9.47
N MET A 140 -13.18 6.98 8.75
CA MET A 140 -14.48 6.70 9.32
C MET A 140 -14.57 5.27 9.88
N ILE A 141 -14.11 4.27 9.13
CA ILE A 141 -14.19 2.85 9.55
C ILE A 141 -13.36 2.58 10.80
N VAL A 142 -12.19 3.20 10.94
CA VAL A 142 -11.36 3.06 12.14
C VAL A 142 -12.09 3.61 13.36
N ALA A 143 -12.70 4.80 13.25
CA ALA A 143 -13.47 5.40 14.34
C ALA A 143 -14.71 4.55 14.69
N MET A 144 -15.45 4.09 13.71
CA MET A 144 -16.63 3.24 13.92
C MET A 144 -16.25 1.86 14.49
N GLY A 145 -15.12 1.31 14.07
CA GLY A 145 -14.60 0.05 14.60
C GLY A 145 -14.29 0.12 16.09
N ALA A 146 -13.79 1.26 16.56
CA ALA A 146 -13.51 1.49 17.98
C ALA A 146 -14.78 1.61 18.84
N LEU A 147 -15.90 2.04 18.24
CA LEU A 147 -17.21 2.16 18.93
C LEU A 147 -17.99 0.84 18.94
N ARG A 148 -17.50 -0.17 18.25
CA ARG A 148 -18.19 -1.45 18.13
C ARG A 148 -17.94 -2.31 19.36
N SER A 149 -19.04 -2.72 20.04
CA SER A 149 -18.94 -3.68 21.14
C SER A 149 -18.59 -5.08 20.60
N GLU A 150 -17.86 -5.88 21.40
CA GLU A 150 -17.43 -7.24 21.02
C GLU A 150 -18.62 -8.16 20.74
N GLU A 151 -19.78 -7.91 21.32
CA GLU A 151 -21.00 -8.70 21.15
C GLU A 151 -21.54 -8.72 19.69
N HIS A 152 -21.25 -7.69 18.90
CA HIS A 152 -21.65 -7.61 17.50
C HIS A 152 -20.59 -8.10 16.52
N THR A 153 -19.48 -8.65 17.00
CA THR A 153 -18.33 -8.99 16.15
C THR A 153 -18.60 -10.18 15.22
N SER A 154 -19.51 -11.10 15.59
CA SER A 154 -19.79 -12.30 14.81
C SER A 154 -20.67 -12.07 13.58
N GLU A 155 -21.60 -11.12 13.63
CA GLU A 155 -22.55 -10.89 12.53
C GLU A 155 -22.09 -9.87 11.48
N LEU A 156 -21.27 -8.91 11.87
CA LEU A 156 -20.82 -7.83 10.98
C LEU A 156 -19.51 -8.13 10.22
N GLN A 157 -18.87 -9.25 10.47
CA GLN A 157 -17.78 -9.78 9.64
C GLN A 157 -18.25 -10.33 8.28
N SER A 158 -19.57 -10.46 8.09
CA SER A 158 -20.12 -10.78 6.79
C SER A 158 -19.96 -9.57 5.86
N ARG A 159 -19.55 -9.85 4.66
CA ARG A 159 -19.21 -9.01 3.49
C ARG A 159 -20.07 -7.75 3.24
N GLY A 160 -21.18 -7.57 3.96
CA GLY A 160 -22.17 -6.54 3.69
C GLY A 160 -21.76 -5.12 4.07
N LEU A 161 -21.08 -4.91 5.20
CA LEU A 161 -20.81 -3.56 5.70
C LEU A 161 -19.67 -2.84 4.99
N ILE A 162 -18.61 -3.56 4.60
CA ILE A 162 -17.51 -2.97 3.84
C ILE A 162 -18.01 -2.62 2.44
N SER A 163 -18.80 -3.49 1.82
CA SER A 163 -19.44 -3.22 0.53
C SER A 163 -20.43 -2.05 0.60
N TYR A 164 -21.18 -1.93 1.70
CA TYR A 164 -22.18 -0.86 1.87
C TYR A 164 -21.50 0.50 2.11
N ALA A 165 -20.46 0.57 2.94
CA ALA A 165 -19.72 1.80 3.16
C ALA A 165 -19.01 2.31 1.89
N VAL A 166 -18.52 1.42 1.03
CA VAL A 166 -17.96 1.76 -0.28
C VAL A 166 -19.05 2.21 -1.26
N PHE A 167 -20.26 1.66 -1.18
CA PHE A 167 -21.37 2.00 -2.07
C PHE A 167 -22.01 3.35 -1.73
N CYS A 168 -22.07 3.74 -0.46
CA CYS A 168 -22.65 5.02 -0.04
C CYS A 168 -21.75 6.25 -0.27
N LEU A 169 -20.51 6.05 -0.69
CA LEU A 169 -19.53 7.12 -0.91
C LEU A 169 -19.20 7.35 -2.41
N LYS A 170 -20.01 6.82 -3.29
CA LYS A 170 -20.09 7.23 -4.70
C LYS A 170 -21.14 8.35 -4.78
#